data_e87a3db92d40ad11417eacf76ad254ee
#
_entry.id   e87a3db92d40ad11417eacf76ad254ee
#
_cell.length_a   1.000
_cell.length_b   1.000
_cell.length_c   1.000
_cell.angle_alpha   90.00
_cell.angle_beta   90.00
_cell.angle_gamma   90.00
#
_symmetry.space_group_name_H-M   'P 1'
#
loop_
_entity.id
_entity.type
_entity.pdbx_description
1 polymer ?
#
loop_
_entity_poly.entity_id
_entity_poly.type
_entity_poly.pdbx_seq_one_letter_code
_entity_poly.pdbx_strand_id
1 'polypeptide(L)'
;MGWFWMIFEPVAFIAIMVGIRSFISGDRLISNAPFIPWMIVGLMGFSLAREGMLRGMGAVDANSALFAYRQVQPVDPVLVRNFLEGMLRSFVFLIFIGGGLLLGLDFYPDNALRAFYAWLSLWCLGLGAGLVVSVAATMIPELGKIVRMLSLPLLIISGVIFPLNQMPHWLLE
;
A
#
# COMPACT_ATOMS: atom_id res chain seq x y z
N MET A 1 20.43 -7.34 -2.53
CA MET A 1 20.23 -6.00 -1.92
C MET A 1 18.77 -5.52 -1.92
N GLY A 2 17.83 -6.16 -2.64
CA GLY A 2 16.41 -5.70 -2.71
C GLY A 2 15.61 -5.79 -1.41
N TRP A 3 15.86 -6.80 -0.58
CA TRP A 3 15.12 -7.03 0.67
C TRP A 3 15.31 -5.92 1.71
N PHE A 4 16.52 -5.37 1.78
CA PHE A 4 16.80 -4.24 2.66
C PHE A 4 15.95 -3.02 2.30
N TRP A 5 15.82 -2.70 1.02
CA TRP A 5 15.02 -1.56 0.55
C TRP A 5 13.53 -1.72 0.83
N MET A 6 13.00 -2.94 0.80
CA MET A 6 11.57 -3.21 1.07
C MET A 6 11.16 -2.85 2.50
N ILE A 7 12.09 -3.01 3.46
CA ILE A 7 11.86 -2.64 4.86
C ILE A 7 12.29 -1.18 5.08
N PHE A 8 13.43 -0.78 4.51
CA PHE A 8 14.01 0.54 4.73
C PHE A 8 13.12 1.67 4.19
N GLU A 9 12.55 1.51 3.00
CA GLU A 9 11.67 2.52 2.38
C GLU A 9 10.49 2.90 3.28
N PRO A 10 9.62 1.96 3.74
CA PRO A 10 8.52 2.31 4.63
C PRO A 10 8.99 2.80 6.00
N VAL A 11 10.10 2.26 6.57
CA VAL A 11 10.66 2.76 7.84
C VAL A 11 11.11 4.20 7.70
N ALA A 12 11.87 4.53 6.65
CA ALA A 12 12.36 5.87 6.41
C ALA A 12 11.19 6.86 6.21
N PHE A 13 10.17 6.45 5.44
CA PHE A 13 9.00 7.29 5.22
C PHE A 13 8.24 7.57 6.52
N ILE A 14 8.00 6.54 7.34
CA ILE A 14 7.34 6.67 8.64
C ILE A 14 8.18 7.57 9.56
N ALA A 15 9.49 7.34 9.65
CA ALA A 15 10.38 8.14 10.49
C ALA A 15 10.39 9.62 10.10
N ILE A 16 10.42 9.92 8.80
CA ILE A 16 10.34 11.29 8.28
C ILE A 16 8.99 11.92 8.65
N MET A 17 7.87 11.21 8.45
CA MET A 17 6.54 11.74 8.73
C MET A 17 6.29 11.94 10.22
N VAL A 18 6.75 11.01 11.06
CA VAL A 18 6.70 11.16 12.53
C VAL A 18 7.56 12.35 12.95
N GLY A 19 8.78 12.49 12.40
CA GLY A 19 9.66 13.61 12.68
C GLY A 19 9.04 14.96 12.31
N ILE A 20 8.47 15.08 11.12
CA ILE A 20 7.80 16.31 10.66
C ILE A 20 6.63 16.64 11.59
N ARG A 21 5.81 15.65 11.93
CA ARG A 21 4.63 15.89 12.75
C ARG A 21 4.97 16.21 14.21
N SER A 22 5.95 15.54 14.81
CA SER A 22 6.39 15.88 16.17
C SER A 22 6.89 17.32 16.27
N PHE A 23 7.48 17.82 15.17
CA PHE A 23 7.94 19.20 15.09
C PHE A 23 6.79 20.22 14.94
N ILE A 24 5.70 19.84 14.22
CA ILE A 24 4.59 20.77 13.91
C ILE A 24 3.49 20.76 14.96
N SER A 25 3.11 19.59 15.48
CA SER A 25 1.84 19.43 16.22
C SER A 25 1.96 18.85 17.63
N GLY A 26 3.15 18.42 18.07
CA GLY A 26 3.31 17.70 19.33
C GLY A 26 2.56 16.34 19.35
N ASP A 27 2.62 15.64 20.48
CA ASP A 27 1.95 14.34 20.71
C ASP A 27 0.44 14.50 20.90
N ARG A 28 -0.31 14.69 19.81
CA ARG A 28 -1.78 14.67 19.85
C ARG A 28 -2.31 13.32 19.34
N LEU A 29 -3.27 12.76 20.10
CA LEU A 29 -4.05 11.60 19.69
C LEU A 29 -4.88 11.96 18.44
N ILE A 30 -4.94 11.04 17.46
CA ILE A 30 -5.82 11.15 16.31
C ILE A 30 -6.95 10.15 16.48
N SER A 31 -8.16 10.61 16.61
CA SER A 31 -9.35 9.76 16.79
C SER A 31 -9.20 8.72 17.90
N ASN A 32 -8.64 9.11 19.06
CA ASN A 32 -8.31 8.25 20.20
C ASN A 32 -7.22 7.19 19.97
N ALA A 33 -6.53 7.19 18.82
CA ALA A 33 -5.41 6.28 18.56
C ALA A 33 -4.07 7.02 18.62
N PRO A 34 -2.98 6.36 19.07
CA PRO A 34 -1.64 6.91 18.97
C PRO A 34 -1.28 7.12 17.48
N PHE A 35 -0.67 8.25 17.17
CA PHE A 35 -0.38 8.64 15.79
C PHE A 35 0.47 7.60 15.04
N ILE A 36 1.49 7.05 15.68
CA ILE A 36 2.45 6.13 15.04
C ILE A 36 1.76 4.84 14.58
N PRO A 37 1.02 4.08 15.41
CA PRO A 37 0.26 2.92 14.97
C PRO A 37 -0.74 3.22 13.86
N TRP A 38 -1.49 4.31 13.98
CA TRP A 38 -2.45 4.72 12.96
C TRP A 38 -1.79 4.94 11.60
N MET A 39 -0.66 5.63 11.57
CA MET A 39 0.08 5.93 10.35
C MET A 39 0.70 4.68 9.73
N ILE A 40 1.26 3.76 10.55
CA ILE A 40 1.82 2.50 10.06
C ILE A 40 0.73 1.66 9.38
N VAL A 41 -0.41 1.48 10.02
CA VAL A 41 -1.53 0.70 9.48
C VAL A 41 -2.04 1.34 8.18
N GLY A 42 -2.26 2.64 8.15
CA GLY A 42 -2.74 3.36 6.98
C GLY A 42 -1.77 3.29 5.81
N LEU A 43 -0.47 3.56 6.06
CA LEU A 43 0.56 3.52 5.03
C LEU A 43 0.77 2.11 4.48
N MET A 44 0.80 1.09 5.35
CA MET A 44 0.96 -0.30 4.94
C MET A 44 -0.25 -0.79 4.13
N GLY A 45 -1.48 -0.46 4.56
CA GLY A 45 -2.69 -0.79 3.83
C GLY A 45 -2.76 -0.11 2.46
N PHE A 46 -2.46 1.19 2.39
CA PHE A 46 -2.39 1.91 1.13
C PHE A 46 -1.31 1.34 0.20
N SER A 47 -0.13 1.06 0.72
CA SER A 47 0.97 0.50 -0.08
C SER A 47 0.67 -0.90 -0.60
N LEU A 48 -0.08 -1.72 0.15
CA LEU A 48 -0.55 -3.03 -0.31
C LEU A 48 -1.40 -2.93 -1.58
N ALA A 49 -2.42 -2.08 -1.57
CA ALA A 49 -3.29 -1.88 -2.73
C ALA A 49 -2.54 -1.21 -3.90
N ARG A 50 -1.77 -0.15 -3.63
CA ARG A 50 -1.01 0.59 -4.62
C ARG A 50 0.05 -0.27 -5.32
N GLU A 51 0.88 -0.97 -4.56
CA GLU A 51 1.94 -1.80 -5.15
C GLU A 51 1.36 -3.00 -5.89
N GLY A 52 0.28 -3.61 -5.39
CA GLY A 52 -0.46 -4.64 -6.12
C GLY A 52 -0.90 -4.15 -7.50
N MET A 53 -1.47 -2.95 -7.58
CA MET A 53 -1.86 -2.33 -8.85
C MET A 53 -0.66 -2.03 -9.74
N LEU A 54 0.37 -1.35 -9.23
CA LEU A 54 1.52 -0.90 -10.03
C LEU A 54 2.40 -2.07 -10.52
N ARG A 55 2.59 -3.09 -9.69
CA ARG A 55 3.37 -4.29 -10.04
C ARG A 55 2.61 -5.17 -11.02
N GLY A 56 1.29 -5.29 -10.87
CA GLY A 56 0.41 -5.98 -11.80
C GLY A 56 0.47 -5.35 -13.20
N MET A 57 0.43 -4.02 -13.27
CA MET A 57 0.47 -3.27 -14.53
C MET A 57 1.68 -3.62 -15.42
N GLY A 58 2.87 -3.75 -14.85
CA GLY A 58 4.08 -4.06 -15.61
C GLY A 58 4.38 -5.56 -15.76
N ALA A 59 3.51 -6.44 -15.26
CA ALA A 59 3.79 -7.86 -15.20
C ALA A 59 3.73 -8.53 -16.59
N VAL A 60 2.81 -8.10 -17.45
CA VAL A 60 2.63 -8.65 -18.81
C VAL A 60 3.84 -8.36 -19.67
N ASP A 61 4.25 -7.09 -19.75
CA ASP A 61 5.40 -6.67 -20.58
C ASP A 61 6.71 -7.32 -20.11
N ALA A 62 6.92 -7.37 -18.80
CA ALA A 62 8.13 -7.95 -18.21
C ALA A 62 8.26 -9.46 -18.44
N ASN A 63 7.16 -10.15 -18.74
CA ASN A 63 7.11 -11.60 -18.93
C ASN A 63 6.68 -12.01 -20.35
N SER A 64 6.74 -11.10 -21.31
CA SER A 64 6.30 -11.32 -22.69
C SER A 64 6.98 -12.52 -23.36
N ALA A 65 8.24 -12.81 -23.02
CA ALA A 65 8.97 -13.98 -23.53
C ALA A 65 8.34 -15.34 -23.11
N LEU A 66 7.62 -15.37 -21.96
CA LEU A 66 6.97 -16.59 -21.49
C LEU A 66 5.73 -16.96 -22.32
N PHE A 67 5.14 -16.01 -23.04
CA PHE A 67 3.95 -16.26 -23.88
C PHE A 67 4.25 -17.05 -25.15
N ALA A 68 5.54 -17.30 -25.46
CA ALA A 68 5.93 -18.28 -26.46
C ALA A 68 5.54 -19.72 -26.06
N TYR A 69 5.35 -19.95 -24.76
CA TYR A 69 4.86 -21.23 -24.22
C TYR A 69 3.33 -21.21 -24.22
N ARG A 70 2.72 -22.14 -24.94
CA ARG A 70 1.27 -22.23 -25.17
C ARG A 70 0.42 -22.37 -23.88
N GLN A 71 1.04 -22.71 -22.76
CA GLN A 71 0.36 -22.96 -21.48
C GLN A 71 0.26 -21.69 -20.61
N VAL A 72 1.05 -20.64 -20.89
CA VAL A 72 1.11 -19.43 -20.07
C VAL A 72 0.16 -18.38 -20.64
N GLN A 73 -0.76 -17.94 -19.80
CA GLN A 73 -1.71 -16.88 -20.14
C GLN A 73 -1.21 -15.51 -19.65
N PRO A 74 -1.58 -14.38 -20.32
CA PRO A 74 -1.19 -13.03 -19.90
C PRO A 74 -1.65 -12.64 -18.48
N VAL A 75 -2.67 -13.31 -17.95
CA VAL A 75 -3.20 -13.13 -16.59
C VAL A 75 -2.26 -13.73 -15.52
N ASP A 76 -1.57 -14.84 -15.84
CA ASP A 76 -0.76 -15.59 -14.88
C ASP A 76 0.34 -14.74 -14.22
N PRO A 77 1.18 -14.00 -14.96
CA PRO A 77 2.21 -13.17 -14.34
C PRO A 77 1.64 -12.02 -13.49
N VAL A 78 0.43 -11.52 -13.81
CA VAL A 78 -0.23 -10.49 -13.01
C VAL A 78 -0.65 -11.07 -11.66
N LEU A 79 -1.29 -12.25 -11.66
CA LEU A 79 -1.72 -12.94 -10.44
C LEU A 79 -0.54 -13.30 -9.54
N VAL A 80 0.49 -13.94 -10.12
CA VAL A 80 1.69 -14.36 -9.38
C VAL A 80 2.38 -13.16 -8.76
N ARG A 81 2.54 -12.07 -9.51
CA ARG A 81 3.24 -10.88 -9.03
C ARG A 81 2.46 -10.15 -7.95
N ASN A 82 1.15 -10.04 -8.10
CA ASN A 82 0.29 -9.47 -7.07
C ASN A 82 0.27 -10.32 -5.80
N PHE A 83 0.21 -11.64 -5.93
CA PHE A 83 0.25 -12.54 -4.79
C PHE A 83 1.56 -12.44 -4.01
N LEU A 84 2.70 -12.44 -4.72
CA LEU A 84 4.02 -12.27 -4.10
C LEU A 84 4.14 -10.92 -3.39
N GLU A 85 3.71 -9.83 -4.04
CA GLU A 85 3.76 -8.50 -3.44
C GLU A 85 2.87 -8.42 -2.18
N GLY A 86 1.67 -9.01 -2.24
CA GLY A 86 0.77 -9.07 -1.09
C GLY A 86 1.36 -9.84 0.09
N MET A 87 1.98 -11.00 -0.16
CA MET A 87 2.69 -11.76 0.88
C MET A 87 3.85 -10.96 1.49
N LEU A 88 4.66 -10.33 0.64
CA LEU A 88 5.80 -9.53 1.10
C LEU A 88 5.36 -8.34 1.94
N ARG A 89 4.33 -7.61 1.52
CA ARG A 89 3.77 -6.48 2.28
C ARG A 89 3.14 -6.93 3.59
N SER A 90 2.45 -8.07 3.59
CA SER A 90 1.92 -8.66 4.83
C SER A 90 3.04 -9.05 5.81
N PHE A 91 4.12 -9.63 5.31
CA PHE A 91 5.28 -9.96 6.12
C PHE A 91 5.95 -8.71 6.72
N VAL A 92 6.17 -7.67 5.92
CA VAL A 92 6.70 -6.38 6.40
C VAL A 92 5.78 -5.76 7.44
N PHE A 93 4.47 -5.81 7.23
CA PHE A 93 3.48 -5.30 8.19
C PHE A 93 3.54 -6.05 9.54
N LEU A 94 3.69 -7.38 9.51
CA LEU A 94 3.88 -8.17 10.73
C LEU A 94 5.17 -7.80 11.47
N ILE A 95 6.26 -7.50 10.75
CA ILE A 95 7.51 -7.01 11.36
C ILE A 95 7.26 -5.65 12.06
N PHE A 96 6.51 -4.75 11.44
CA PHE A 96 6.18 -3.47 12.07
C PHE A 96 5.32 -3.64 13.33
N ILE A 97 4.32 -4.52 13.28
CA ILE A 97 3.49 -4.83 14.46
C ILE A 97 4.37 -5.42 15.57
N GLY A 98 5.18 -6.43 15.26
CA GLY A 98 6.06 -7.06 16.23
C GLY A 98 7.09 -6.08 16.83
N GLY A 99 7.74 -5.29 15.98
CA GLY A 99 8.67 -4.25 16.41
C GLY A 99 8.00 -3.16 17.25
N GLY A 100 6.81 -2.73 16.86
CA GLY A 100 6.05 -1.74 17.63
C GLY A 100 5.60 -2.23 18.98
N LEU A 101 5.17 -3.50 19.10
CA LEU A 101 4.84 -4.11 20.40
C LEU A 101 6.06 -4.20 21.32
N LEU A 102 7.25 -4.50 20.78
CA LEU A 102 8.49 -4.49 21.56
C LEU A 102 8.86 -3.08 22.07
N LEU A 103 8.48 -2.05 21.34
CA LEU A 103 8.68 -0.65 21.74
C LEU A 103 7.55 -0.12 22.65
N GLY A 104 6.59 -0.95 23.03
CA GLY A 104 5.47 -0.58 23.90
C GLY A 104 4.39 0.24 23.19
N LEU A 105 4.36 0.22 21.85
CA LEU A 105 3.29 0.85 21.09
C LEU A 105 2.05 -0.06 21.09
N ASP A 106 0.88 0.55 21.26
CA ASP A 106 -0.39 -0.17 21.28
C ASP A 106 -0.89 -0.42 19.84
N PHE A 107 -0.69 -1.65 19.36
CA PHE A 107 -1.13 -2.13 18.05
C PHE A 107 -2.32 -3.10 18.14
N TYR A 108 -2.90 -3.25 19.32
CA TYR A 108 -4.03 -4.19 19.47
C TYR A 108 -5.27 -3.67 18.73
N PRO A 109 -5.78 -4.40 17.73
CA PRO A 109 -7.03 -4.03 17.09
C PRO A 109 -8.20 -4.40 18.00
N ASP A 110 -9.19 -3.54 18.12
CA ASP A 110 -10.43 -3.82 18.84
C ASP A 110 -11.11 -5.11 18.35
N ASN A 111 -10.95 -5.41 17.06
CA ASN A 111 -11.47 -6.61 16.44
C ASN A 111 -10.50 -7.13 15.38
N ALA A 112 -9.73 -8.15 15.74
CA ALA A 112 -8.72 -8.76 14.85
C ALA A 112 -9.34 -9.34 13.56
N LEU A 113 -10.57 -9.86 13.63
CA LEU A 113 -11.26 -10.42 12.48
C LEU A 113 -11.61 -9.32 11.45
N ARG A 114 -12.09 -8.18 11.91
CA ARG A 114 -12.37 -7.02 11.04
C ARG A 114 -11.09 -6.49 10.40
N ALA A 115 -10.01 -6.40 11.16
CA ALA A 115 -8.71 -5.97 10.64
C ALA A 115 -8.20 -6.92 9.55
N PHE A 116 -8.34 -8.24 9.75
CA PHE A 116 -7.98 -9.24 8.76
C PHE A 116 -8.81 -9.11 7.47
N TYR A 117 -10.14 -8.98 7.57
CA TYR A 117 -10.99 -8.78 6.39
C TYR A 117 -10.71 -7.46 5.67
N ALA A 118 -10.43 -6.39 6.39
CA ALA A 118 -10.02 -5.13 5.79
C ALA A 118 -8.70 -5.27 5.00
N TRP A 119 -7.71 -5.97 5.58
CA TRP A 119 -6.44 -6.27 4.89
C TRP A 119 -6.65 -7.09 3.62
N LEU A 120 -7.46 -8.15 3.70
CA LEU A 120 -7.77 -9.00 2.57
C LEU A 120 -8.52 -8.23 1.46
N SER A 121 -9.46 -7.36 1.84
CA SER A 121 -10.20 -6.52 0.87
C SER A 121 -9.29 -5.54 0.13
N LEU A 122 -8.31 -4.93 0.82
CA LEU A 122 -7.31 -4.07 0.20
C LEU A 122 -6.42 -4.85 -0.77
N TRP A 123 -6.05 -6.08 -0.41
CA TRP A 123 -5.28 -6.95 -1.31
C TRP A 123 -6.07 -7.31 -2.56
N CYS A 124 -7.34 -7.73 -2.40
CA CYS A 124 -8.24 -8.02 -3.54
C CYS A 124 -8.46 -6.78 -4.42
N LEU A 125 -8.57 -5.58 -3.81
CA LEU A 125 -8.69 -4.32 -4.54
C LEU A 125 -7.42 -4.05 -5.37
N GLY A 126 -6.25 -4.22 -4.79
CA GLY A 126 -4.96 -4.08 -5.48
C GLY A 126 -4.81 -5.07 -6.65
N LEU A 127 -5.26 -6.31 -6.46
CA LEU A 127 -5.29 -7.35 -7.50
C LEU A 127 -6.25 -6.97 -8.63
N GLY A 128 -7.49 -6.62 -8.31
CA GLY A 128 -8.49 -6.23 -9.30
C GLY A 128 -8.07 -5.01 -10.10
N ALA A 129 -7.57 -3.96 -9.42
CA ALA A 129 -7.03 -2.78 -10.08
C ALA A 129 -5.81 -3.13 -10.94
N GLY A 130 -4.92 -3.99 -10.47
CA GLY A 130 -3.75 -4.47 -11.22
C GLY A 130 -4.13 -5.19 -12.50
N LEU A 131 -5.14 -6.04 -12.47
CA LEU A 131 -5.67 -6.73 -13.66
C LEU A 131 -6.24 -5.73 -14.69
N VAL A 132 -7.10 -4.81 -14.26
CA VAL A 132 -7.70 -3.81 -15.15
C VAL A 132 -6.63 -2.91 -15.77
N VAL A 133 -5.71 -2.39 -14.93
CA VAL A 133 -4.66 -1.47 -15.39
C VAL A 133 -3.62 -2.18 -16.24
N SER A 134 -3.33 -3.48 -16.02
CA SER A 134 -2.41 -4.24 -16.86
C SER A 134 -2.93 -4.34 -18.30
N VAL A 135 -4.21 -4.64 -18.48
CA VAL A 135 -4.85 -4.68 -19.82
C VAL A 135 -4.88 -3.28 -20.44
N ALA A 136 -5.29 -2.27 -19.67
CA ALA A 136 -5.36 -0.90 -20.17
C ALA A 136 -3.97 -0.37 -20.60
N ALA A 137 -2.91 -0.67 -19.85
CA ALA A 137 -1.55 -0.24 -20.15
C ALA A 137 -0.93 -0.97 -21.35
N THR A 138 -1.30 -2.23 -21.60
CA THR A 138 -0.88 -2.94 -22.82
C THR A 138 -1.56 -2.40 -24.07
N MET A 139 -2.81 -1.92 -23.95
CA MET A 139 -3.54 -1.29 -25.07
C MET A 139 -3.08 0.15 -25.33
N ILE A 140 -2.85 0.91 -24.26
CA ILE A 140 -2.50 2.35 -24.32
C ILE A 140 -1.34 2.58 -23.33
N PRO A 141 -0.08 2.58 -23.79
CA PRO A 141 1.10 2.71 -22.90
C PRO A 141 1.13 4.00 -22.07
N GLU A 142 0.49 5.07 -22.55
CA GLU A 142 0.38 6.34 -21.84
C GLU A 142 -0.41 6.22 -20.54
N LEU A 143 -1.43 5.34 -20.49
CA LEU A 143 -2.21 5.10 -19.27
C LEU A 143 -1.34 4.60 -18.11
N GLY A 144 -0.34 3.76 -18.41
CA GLY A 144 0.59 3.30 -17.41
C GLY A 144 1.39 4.45 -16.76
N LYS A 145 1.77 5.46 -17.52
CA LYS A 145 2.45 6.66 -17.00
C LYS A 145 1.52 7.50 -16.14
N ILE A 146 0.27 7.69 -16.59
CA ILE A 146 -0.76 8.45 -15.87
C ILE A 146 -1.05 7.79 -14.52
N VAL A 147 -1.27 6.47 -14.49
CA VAL A 147 -1.54 5.72 -13.24
C VAL A 147 -0.39 5.84 -12.25
N ARG A 148 0.85 5.74 -12.70
CA ARG A 148 2.03 5.96 -11.82
C ARG A 148 2.06 7.37 -11.26
N MET A 149 1.78 8.37 -12.08
CA MET A 149 1.78 9.78 -11.67
C MET A 149 0.65 10.07 -10.67
N LEU A 150 -0.54 9.53 -10.90
CA LEU A 150 -1.70 9.69 -10.01
C LEU A 150 -1.56 8.92 -8.68
N SER A 151 -0.71 7.90 -8.62
CA SER A 151 -0.55 7.08 -7.42
C SER A 151 -0.02 7.85 -6.20
N LEU A 152 0.76 8.92 -6.40
CA LEU A 152 1.25 9.78 -5.32
C LEU A 152 0.17 10.73 -4.78
N PRO A 153 -0.58 11.47 -5.61
CA PRO A 153 -1.72 12.25 -5.15
C PRO A 153 -2.78 11.40 -4.44
N LEU A 154 -3.01 10.16 -4.88
CA LEU A 154 -3.93 9.24 -4.20
C LEU A 154 -3.53 8.94 -2.76
N LEU A 155 -2.24 8.93 -2.42
CA LEU A 155 -1.77 8.78 -1.04
C LEU A 155 -2.27 9.93 -0.15
N ILE A 156 -2.26 11.15 -0.66
CA ILE A 156 -2.71 12.35 0.07
C ILE A 156 -4.22 12.30 0.26
N ILE A 157 -4.97 11.96 -0.80
CA ILE A 157 -6.44 11.90 -0.79
C ILE A 157 -6.94 10.73 0.06
N SER A 158 -6.17 9.65 0.19
CA SER A 158 -6.58 8.46 0.97
C SER A 158 -6.72 8.71 2.47
N GLY A 159 -6.37 9.91 2.96
CA GLY A 159 -6.48 10.25 4.38
C GLY A 159 -5.40 9.62 5.28
N VAL A 160 -4.43 8.91 4.69
CA VAL A 160 -3.34 8.26 5.45
C VAL A 160 -2.42 9.28 6.11
N ILE A 161 -2.14 10.40 5.43
CA ILE A 161 -1.25 11.46 5.94
C ILE A 161 -2.05 12.47 6.77
N PHE A 162 -3.23 12.85 6.29
CA PHE A 162 -4.10 13.83 6.94
C PHE A 162 -5.44 13.16 7.31
N PRO A 163 -5.78 13.08 8.61
CA PRO A 163 -7.07 12.53 9.01
C PRO A 163 -8.20 13.37 8.43
N LEU A 164 -9.22 12.70 7.89
CA LEU A 164 -10.38 13.32 7.25
C LEU A 164 -11.07 14.39 8.12
N ASN A 165 -11.04 14.20 9.44
CA ASN A 165 -11.62 15.16 10.41
C ASN A 165 -10.89 16.53 10.47
N GLN A 166 -9.72 16.64 9.86
CA GLN A 166 -8.96 17.90 9.79
C GLN A 166 -9.02 18.55 8.41
N MET A 167 -9.72 17.91 7.45
CA MET A 167 -9.92 18.48 6.12
C MET A 167 -11.04 19.54 6.16
N PRO A 168 -10.89 20.64 5.40
CA PRO A 168 -11.94 21.64 5.27
C PRO A 168 -13.20 21.04 4.65
N HIS A 169 -14.37 21.48 5.11
CA HIS A 169 -15.69 20.96 4.71
C HIS A 169 -15.95 20.89 3.21
N TRP A 170 -15.36 21.77 2.42
CA TRP A 170 -15.51 21.79 0.95
C TRP A 170 -14.85 20.61 0.20
N LEU A 171 -14.06 19.80 0.89
CA LEU A 171 -13.45 18.57 0.35
C LEU A 171 -14.24 17.30 0.72
N LEU A 172 -15.24 17.43 1.60
CA LEU A 172 -16.05 16.32 2.11
C LEU A 172 -17.47 16.28 1.48
N GLU A 173 -17.84 17.31 0.72
CA GLU A 173 -19.04 17.38 -0.13
C GLU A 173 -18.68 17.00 -1.59
#